data_201ffe7d431633759a8e2042b1342c3c
#
_entry.id   201ffe7d431633759a8e2042b1342c3c
#
_cell.length_a   1.000
_cell.length_b   1.000
_cell.length_c   1.000
_cell.angle_alpha   90.00
_cell.angle_beta   90.00
_cell.angle_gamma   90.00
#
_symmetry.space_group_name_H-M   'P 1'
#
loop_
_entity.id
_entity.type
_entity.pdbx_description
1 polymer ?
#
loop_
_entity_poly.entity_id
_entity_poly.type
_entity_poly.pdbx_seq_one_letter_code
_entity_poly.pdbx_strand_id
1 'polypeptide(L)'
;MRKLILSFLILILSCSDNPIIVWENYDESQEIEDNSNHEISRMRYKRLQSLTKDRNEIFKPFHDFLKSYDISFHNSIKDFIINEDISSIQSHILEGKFNYEDLVKFYLYRIYKFEMDEELYLNSIISLNPEIINEARELDKLNKPDNLLYGIPILVKDNINVEDMVTSAGASVFKDNLIENNARVIENLKNNNALILGKLNMSEWAYYFCRPCPVGYSSLGGQTLNPYGRKVFESGGSSSGSGVSIAANFAAASIGSETSGSILSPSSKNSLVGLKPTIGSISRSGIVPISSFFDTSGPMTTNVYDNAILYNSMIGFDDKDELSYKAEKIDLEEMKSFDPRNIVVGISSNVLKDSLIAIALDDLKNTGISNAIYNPEKYSLPSFGSILTSDMKRDLPKYISDYANKDIQVYNVT
;
A
#
# COMPACT_ATOMS: atom_id res chain seq x y z
N MET A 1 -36.13 -51.90 43.04
CA MET A 1 -34.80 -51.43 42.58
C MET A 1 -34.93 -50.83 41.17
N ARG A 2 -35.00 -49.52 41.09
CA ARG A 2 -35.04 -48.78 39.82
C ARG A 2 -33.60 -48.40 39.45
N LYS A 3 -33.09 -48.95 38.33
CA LYS A 3 -31.78 -48.57 37.75
C LYS A 3 -31.93 -47.23 37.08
N LEU A 4 -31.25 -46.19 37.61
CA LEU A 4 -31.04 -44.93 36.94
C LEU A 4 -29.98 -45.14 35.85
N ILE A 5 -30.34 -45.01 34.57
CA ILE A 5 -29.41 -44.95 33.45
C ILE A 5 -29.06 -43.44 33.30
N LEU A 6 -27.82 -43.09 33.68
CA LEU A 6 -27.24 -41.76 33.46
C LEU A 6 -26.73 -41.72 32.00
N SER A 7 -27.47 -41.11 31.08
CA SER A 7 -27.01 -40.84 29.72
C SER A 7 -26.03 -39.68 29.77
N PHE A 8 -24.74 -39.96 29.57
CA PHE A 8 -23.71 -38.96 29.32
C PHE A 8 -23.87 -38.45 27.89
N LEU A 9 -24.43 -37.23 27.74
CA LEU A 9 -24.44 -36.53 26.49
C LEU A 9 -23.01 -35.96 26.27
N ILE A 10 -22.19 -36.66 25.49
CA ILE A 10 -20.92 -36.12 24.99
C ILE A 10 -21.30 -35.10 23.92
N LEU A 11 -21.27 -33.83 24.28
CA LEU A 11 -21.23 -32.73 23.31
C LEU A 11 -19.88 -32.80 22.58
N ILE A 12 -19.86 -33.42 21.41
CA ILE A 12 -18.78 -33.30 20.46
C ILE A 12 -18.89 -31.87 19.93
N LEU A 13 -18.15 -30.93 20.49
CA LEU A 13 -17.85 -29.65 19.86
C LEU A 13 -17.01 -30.00 18.62
N SER A 14 -17.68 -30.22 17.50
CA SER A 14 -17.03 -30.24 16.20
C SER A 14 -16.56 -28.81 15.92
N CYS A 15 -15.30 -28.50 16.17
CA CYS A 15 -14.63 -27.40 15.49
C CYS A 15 -14.59 -27.81 14.01
N SER A 16 -15.56 -27.35 13.23
CA SER A 16 -15.46 -27.49 11.79
C SER A 16 -14.44 -26.44 11.33
N ASP A 17 -13.31 -26.91 10.79
CA ASP A 17 -12.32 -26.04 10.14
C ASP A 17 -13.02 -25.19 9.06
N ASN A 18 -12.59 -23.95 8.93
CA ASN A 18 -13.04 -23.10 7.82
C ASN A 18 -12.50 -23.70 6.50
N PRO A 19 -13.32 -23.80 5.45
CA PRO A 19 -12.84 -24.28 4.18
C PRO A 19 -11.84 -23.27 3.58
N ILE A 20 -10.74 -23.79 3.01
CA ILE A 20 -9.82 -22.96 2.24
C ILE A 20 -10.41 -22.74 0.85
N ILE A 21 -10.55 -21.46 0.50
CA ILE A 21 -10.94 -21.05 -0.85
C ILE A 21 -9.75 -21.30 -1.77
N VAL A 22 -9.97 -21.99 -2.88
CA VAL A 22 -8.99 -22.19 -3.93
C VAL A 22 -9.38 -21.32 -5.10
N TRP A 23 -8.48 -20.44 -5.51
CA TRP A 23 -8.68 -19.61 -6.70
C TRP A 23 -8.46 -20.45 -7.95
N GLU A 24 -9.44 -20.43 -8.83
CA GLU A 24 -9.33 -20.96 -10.19
C GLU A 24 -9.40 -19.81 -11.19
N ASN A 25 -8.47 -19.80 -12.15
CA ASN A 25 -8.54 -18.80 -13.21
C ASN A 25 -9.79 -19.02 -14.04
N TYR A 26 -10.54 -17.95 -14.25
CA TYR A 26 -11.80 -17.94 -14.99
C TYR A 26 -11.64 -17.22 -16.34
N ASP A 27 -12.60 -17.40 -17.24
CA ASP A 27 -12.65 -16.68 -18.51
C ASP A 27 -13.09 -15.23 -18.29
N GLU A 28 -12.13 -14.31 -18.36
CA GLU A 28 -12.30 -12.86 -18.18
C GLU A 28 -12.72 -12.12 -19.46
N SER A 29 -12.95 -12.83 -20.57
CA SER A 29 -13.17 -12.25 -21.90
C SER A 29 -14.38 -11.30 -21.93
N GLN A 30 -15.48 -11.67 -21.26
CA GLN A 30 -16.67 -10.81 -21.18
C GLN A 30 -16.40 -9.51 -20.41
N GLU A 31 -15.68 -9.59 -19.29
CA GLU A 31 -15.33 -8.40 -18.51
C GLU A 31 -14.41 -7.42 -19.26
N ILE A 32 -13.50 -7.97 -20.08
CA ILE A 32 -12.62 -7.19 -20.94
C ILE A 32 -13.41 -6.55 -22.07
N GLU A 33 -14.34 -7.28 -22.70
CA GLU A 33 -15.19 -6.76 -23.78
C GLU A 33 -16.10 -5.63 -23.25
N ASP A 34 -16.74 -5.81 -22.11
CA ASP A 34 -17.60 -4.79 -21.47
C ASP A 34 -16.85 -3.47 -21.22
N ASN A 35 -15.53 -3.55 -20.97
CA ASN A 35 -14.69 -2.39 -20.72
C ASN A 35 -13.91 -1.88 -21.95
N SER A 36 -14.05 -2.56 -23.10
CA SER A 36 -13.24 -2.28 -24.31
C SER A 36 -13.45 -0.88 -24.88
N ASN A 37 -14.65 -0.32 -24.70
CA ASN A 37 -15.07 1.01 -25.18
C ASN A 37 -15.10 2.06 -24.07
N HIS A 38 -14.50 1.79 -22.90
CA HIS A 38 -14.47 2.76 -21.81
C HIS A 38 -13.95 4.13 -22.27
N GLU A 39 -14.57 5.21 -21.83
CA GLU A 39 -14.24 6.58 -22.22
C GLU A 39 -12.75 6.90 -21.95
N ILE A 40 -12.27 6.52 -20.77
CA ILE A 40 -10.86 6.67 -20.39
C ILE A 40 -10.06 5.52 -20.98
N SER A 41 -9.16 5.81 -21.92
CA SER A 41 -8.38 4.77 -22.64
C SER A 41 -7.56 3.86 -21.73
N ARG A 42 -7.03 4.39 -20.60
CA ARG A 42 -6.28 3.63 -19.60
C ARG A 42 -7.15 2.66 -18.78
N MET A 43 -8.47 2.76 -18.89
CA MET A 43 -9.45 1.83 -18.34
C MET A 43 -9.84 0.71 -19.30
N ARG A 44 -9.37 0.73 -20.54
CA ARG A 44 -9.61 -0.32 -21.53
C ARG A 44 -8.69 -1.49 -21.26
N TYR A 45 -9.04 -2.28 -20.28
CA TYR A 45 -8.23 -3.40 -19.80
C TYR A 45 -8.01 -4.44 -20.89
N LYS A 46 -6.83 -5.05 -20.89
CA LYS A 46 -6.46 -6.13 -21.80
C LYS A 46 -6.41 -7.47 -21.08
N ARG A 47 -6.31 -7.40 -19.76
CA ARG A 47 -6.22 -8.53 -18.87
C ARG A 47 -6.51 -8.08 -17.45
N LEU A 48 -7.18 -8.92 -16.67
CA LEU A 48 -7.44 -8.68 -15.25
C LEU A 48 -6.58 -9.58 -14.37
N GLN A 49 -6.55 -10.89 -14.69
CA GLN A 49 -5.80 -11.86 -13.88
C GLN A 49 -4.32 -11.92 -14.26
N SER A 50 -3.46 -12.31 -13.32
CA SER A 50 -2.06 -12.62 -13.61
C SER A 50 -1.95 -13.89 -14.46
N LEU A 51 -0.98 -13.92 -15.38
CA LEU A 51 -0.61 -15.13 -16.15
C LEU A 51 0.56 -15.89 -15.52
N THR A 52 1.31 -15.24 -14.66
CA THR A 52 2.64 -15.72 -14.25
C THR A 52 2.68 -16.10 -12.80
N LYS A 53 1.70 -15.69 -12.00
CA LYS A 53 1.64 -15.96 -10.57
C LYS A 53 0.34 -16.65 -10.20
N ASP A 54 0.43 -17.78 -9.52
CA ASP A 54 -0.70 -18.42 -8.88
C ASP A 54 -1.07 -17.63 -7.62
N ARG A 55 -2.30 -17.11 -7.57
CA ARG A 55 -2.84 -16.36 -6.43
C ARG A 55 -2.88 -17.22 -5.15
N ASN A 56 -3.10 -18.52 -5.27
CA ASN A 56 -3.14 -19.44 -4.15
C ASN A 56 -1.82 -19.42 -3.34
N GLU A 57 -0.68 -19.22 -4.01
CA GLU A 57 0.64 -19.19 -3.36
C GLU A 57 0.80 -18.00 -2.39
N ILE A 58 0.02 -16.91 -2.57
CA ILE A 58 0.04 -15.76 -1.65
C ILE A 58 -0.45 -16.17 -0.26
N PHE A 59 -1.46 -17.05 -0.20
CA PHE A 59 -2.15 -17.42 1.04
C PHE A 59 -1.74 -18.78 1.60
N LYS A 60 -1.01 -19.58 0.84
CA LYS A 60 -0.55 -20.91 1.23
C LYS A 60 0.19 -20.96 2.59
N PRO A 61 1.07 -20.00 2.93
CA PRO A 61 1.72 -19.98 4.25
C PRO A 61 0.74 -19.80 5.42
N PHE A 62 -0.45 -19.32 5.16
CA PHE A 62 -1.47 -18.98 6.16
C PHE A 62 -2.61 -20.00 6.27
N HIS A 63 -2.57 -21.11 5.53
CA HIS A 63 -3.67 -22.07 5.49
C HIS A 63 -4.05 -22.63 6.87
N ASP A 64 -3.09 -22.95 7.72
CA ASP A 64 -3.38 -23.48 9.06
C ASP A 64 -4.04 -22.45 9.95
N PHE A 65 -3.59 -21.21 9.89
CA PHE A 65 -4.25 -20.07 10.55
C PHE A 65 -5.67 -19.87 10.02
N LEU A 66 -5.86 -19.80 8.70
CA LEU A 66 -7.15 -19.53 8.07
C LEU A 66 -8.20 -20.60 8.39
N LYS A 67 -7.80 -21.90 8.43
CA LYS A 67 -8.69 -23.00 8.82
C LYS A 67 -9.22 -22.85 10.24
N SER A 68 -8.36 -22.42 11.18
CA SER A 68 -8.68 -22.35 12.60
C SER A 68 -9.13 -20.96 13.07
N TYR A 69 -9.21 -19.97 12.17
CA TYR A 69 -9.51 -18.59 12.54
C TYR A 69 -10.93 -18.41 13.05
N ASP A 70 -11.07 -17.77 14.22
CA ASP A 70 -12.36 -17.48 14.82
C ASP A 70 -13.03 -16.27 14.16
N ILE A 71 -13.98 -16.54 13.27
CA ILE A 71 -14.75 -15.52 12.55
C ILE A 71 -15.64 -14.71 13.50
N SER A 72 -16.10 -15.30 14.61
CA SER A 72 -16.90 -14.58 15.60
C SER A 72 -16.04 -13.54 16.32
N PHE A 73 -14.81 -13.91 16.68
CA PHE A 73 -13.85 -12.97 17.26
C PHE A 73 -13.47 -11.87 16.23
N HIS A 74 -13.22 -12.23 14.98
CA HIS A 74 -13.00 -11.25 13.90
C HIS A 74 -14.10 -10.19 13.84
N ASN A 75 -15.35 -10.63 13.86
CA ASN A 75 -16.49 -9.71 13.80
C ASN A 75 -16.62 -8.85 15.07
N SER A 76 -16.20 -9.35 16.23
CA SER A 76 -16.28 -8.61 17.50
C SER A 76 -15.28 -7.46 17.61
N ILE A 77 -14.10 -7.58 16.94
CA ILE A 77 -13.06 -6.54 16.96
C ILE A 77 -13.11 -5.60 15.74
N LYS A 78 -13.93 -5.91 14.75
CA LYS A 78 -14.00 -5.21 13.47
C LYS A 78 -14.19 -3.70 13.63
N ASP A 79 -15.10 -3.27 14.47
CA ASP A 79 -15.45 -1.86 14.64
C ASP A 79 -14.39 -1.04 15.40
N PHE A 80 -13.38 -1.73 15.97
CA PHE A 80 -12.20 -1.11 16.60
C PHE A 80 -11.00 -1.01 15.64
N ILE A 81 -11.15 -1.46 14.38
CA ILE A 81 -10.05 -1.51 13.40
C ILE A 81 -10.45 -0.83 12.09
N ILE A 82 -11.65 -1.11 11.55
CA ILE A 82 -12.08 -0.61 10.26
C ILE A 82 -12.39 0.90 10.34
N ASN A 83 -11.72 1.68 9.48
CA ASN A 83 -11.79 3.13 9.42
C ASN A 83 -11.25 3.86 10.67
N GLU A 84 -10.60 3.14 11.58
CA GLU A 84 -9.92 3.74 12.72
C GLU A 84 -8.54 4.27 12.32
N ASP A 85 -8.10 5.34 12.96
CA ASP A 85 -6.73 5.83 12.83
C ASP A 85 -5.74 5.02 13.68
N ILE A 86 -4.44 5.19 13.40
CA ILE A 86 -3.37 4.46 14.09
C ILE A 86 -3.42 4.71 15.60
N SER A 87 -3.72 5.93 16.05
CA SER A 87 -3.78 6.26 17.47
C SER A 87 -4.95 5.57 18.17
N SER A 88 -6.11 5.49 17.51
CA SER A 88 -7.29 4.77 17.98
C SER A 88 -7.02 3.27 18.07
N ILE A 89 -6.43 2.68 17.03
CA ILE A 89 -6.02 1.27 17.04
C ILE A 89 -5.08 0.98 18.21
N GLN A 90 -4.06 1.81 18.44
CA GLN A 90 -3.15 1.68 19.57
C GLN A 90 -3.89 1.77 20.92
N SER A 91 -4.83 2.70 21.04
CA SER A 91 -5.64 2.85 22.25
C SER A 91 -6.46 1.60 22.53
N HIS A 92 -7.09 1.02 21.51
CA HIS A 92 -7.87 -0.22 21.65
C HIS A 92 -7.01 -1.43 22.05
N ILE A 93 -5.76 -1.51 21.56
CA ILE A 93 -4.80 -2.53 21.99
C ILE A 93 -4.41 -2.33 23.47
N LEU A 94 -4.11 -1.09 23.88
CA LEU A 94 -3.80 -0.76 25.28
C LEU A 94 -4.95 -1.03 26.24
N GLU A 95 -6.20 -0.88 25.78
CA GLU A 95 -7.43 -1.23 26.51
C GLU A 95 -7.66 -2.75 26.55
N GLY A 96 -6.87 -3.56 25.86
CA GLY A 96 -6.98 -5.02 25.83
C GLY A 96 -8.16 -5.54 25.00
N LYS A 97 -8.64 -4.77 24.01
CA LYS A 97 -9.68 -5.24 23.07
C LYS A 97 -9.16 -6.36 22.17
N PHE A 98 -7.93 -6.27 21.73
CA PHE A 98 -7.16 -7.21 20.94
C PHE A 98 -5.67 -6.88 21.08
N ASN A 99 -4.79 -7.75 20.59
CA ASN A 99 -3.35 -7.55 20.59
C ASN A 99 -2.80 -7.39 19.17
N TYR A 100 -1.48 -7.23 18.98
CA TYR A 100 -0.86 -7.04 17.66
C TYR A 100 -0.97 -8.30 16.79
N GLU A 101 -0.89 -9.49 17.39
CA GLU A 101 -1.13 -10.76 16.67
C GLU A 101 -2.56 -10.82 16.13
N ASP A 102 -3.55 -10.40 16.92
CA ASP A 102 -4.96 -10.35 16.53
C ASP A 102 -5.17 -9.33 15.39
N LEU A 103 -4.54 -8.15 15.47
CA LEU A 103 -4.58 -7.12 14.43
C LEU A 103 -4.04 -7.63 13.10
N VAL A 104 -2.88 -8.29 13.11
CA VAL A 104 -2.29 -8.91 11.91
C VAL A 104 -3.22 -9.98 11.34
N LYS A 105 -3.75 -10.88 12.18
CA LYS A 105 -4.69 -11.91 11.76
C LYS A 105 -5.98 -11.34 11.19
N PHE A 106 -6.46 -10.23 11.76
CA PHE A 106 -7.62 -9.52 11.23
C PHE A 106 -7.39 -9.05 9.79
N TYR A 107 -6.27 -8.38 9.52
CA TYR A 107 -5.97 -7.91 8.17
C TYR A 107 -5.68 -9.06 7.20
N LEU A 108 -4.94 -10.09 7.61
CA LEU A 108 -4.69 -11.28 6.78
C LEU A 108 -5.99 -11.97 6.35
N TYR A 109 -6.92 -12.18 7.30
CA TYR A 109 -8.22 -12.79 6.98
C TYR A 109 -9.05 -11.89 6.06
N ARG A 110 -9.04 -10.58 6.30
CA ARG A 110 -9.74 -9.63 5.45
C ARG A 110 -9.18 -9.63 4.02
N ILE A 111 -7.87 -9.56 3.86
CA ILE A 111 -7.21 -9.65 2.55
C ILE A 111 -7.60 -10.97 1.86
N TYR A 112 -7.47 -12.09 2.55
CA TYR A 112 -7.84 -13.39 2.03
C TYR A 112 -9.29 -13.44 1.53
N LYS A 113 -10.22 -12.99 2.37
CA LYS A 113 -11.65 -13.01 2.07
C LYS A 113 -12.00 -12.23 0.79
N PHE A 114 -11.36 -11.07 0.59
CA PHE A 114 -11.66 -10.24 -0.57
C PHE A 114 -10.84 -10.62 -1.80
N GLU A 115 -9.54 -10.87 -1.64
CA GLU A 115 -8.67 -11.18 -2.79
C GLU A 115 -8.90 -12.59 -3.36
N MET A 116 -9.54 -13.51 -2.60
CA MET A 116 -9.92 -14.86 -3.07
C MET A 116 -11.38 -14.98 -3.50
N ASP A 117 -12.08 -13.88 -3.68
CA ASP A 117 -13.47 -13.82 -4.16
C ASP A 117 -13.50 -13.26 -5.58
N GLU A 118 -14.09 -14.01 -6.52
CA GLU A 118 -14.12 -13.65 -7.95
C GLU A 118 -14.85 -12.34 -8.24
N GLU A 119 -15.81 -11.96 -7.41
CA GLU A 119 -16.57 -10.72 -7.60
C GLU A 119 -15.95 -9.52 -6.87
N LEU A 120 -15.12 -9.76 -5.84
CA LEU A 120 -14.62 -8.73 -4.94
C LEU A 120 -13.12 -8.47 -5.03
N TYR A 121 -12.33 -9.37 -5.63
CA TYR A 121 -10.89 -9.20 -5.70
C TYR A 121 -10.46 -7.86 -6.31
N LEU A 122 -9.36 -7.34 -5.83
CA LEU A 122 -8.84 -6.03 -6.24
C LEU A 122 -7.46 -6.11 -6.90
N ASN A 123 -6.80 -7.27 -6.84
CA ASN A 123 -5.42 -7.46 -7.29
C ASN A 123 -4.46 -6.46 -6.66
N SER A 124 -4.68 -6.10 -5.40
CA SER A 124 -3.86 -5.09 -4.71
C SER A 124 -2.61 -5.69 -4.07
N ILE A 125 -2.62 -7.00 -3.78
CA ILE A 125 -1.55 -7.72 -3.08
C ILE A 125 -0.74 -8.56 -4.07
N ILE A 126 0.60 -8.46 -4.01
CA ILE A 126 1.51 -9.34 -4.74
C ILE A 126 2.02 -10.48 -3.84
N SER A 127 2.41 -10.17 -2.61
CA SER A 127 2.86 -11.18 -1.65
C SER A 127 2.62 -10.72 -0.22
N LEU A 128 2.52 -11.67 0.69
CA LEU A 128 2.40 -11.43 2.13
C LEU A 128 3.64 -11.98 2.84
N ASN A 129 4.04 -11.35 3.94
CA ASN A 129 5.17 -11.79 4.75
C ASN A 129 4.77 -13.08 5.52
N PRO A 130 5.37 -14.24 5.24
CA PRO A 130 4.97 -15.50 5.88
C PRO A 130 5.22 -15.52 7.38
N GLU A 131 6.16 -14.70 7.90
CA GLU A 131 6.52 -14.64 9.30
C GLU A 131 5.73 -13.59 10.10
N ILE A 132 4.84 -12.86 9.47
CA ILE A 132 4.19 -11.69 10.08
C ILE A 132 3.41 -11.98 11.36
N ILE A 133 2.77 -13.16 11.46
CA ILE A 133 2.06 -13.57 12.68
C ILE A 133 3.06 -13.83 13.82
N ASN A 134 4.21 -14.43 13.52
CA ASN A 134 5.25 -14.67 14.49
C ASN A 134 5.91 -13.37 14.95
N GLU A 135 6.20 -12.46 14.00
CA GLU A 135 6.74 -11.12 14.31
C GLU A 135 5.79 -10.35 15.25
N ALA A 136 4.48 -10.35 14.97
CA ALA A 136 3.48 -9.70 15.82
C ALA A 136 3.44 -10.29 17.24
N ARG A 137 3.48 -11.64 17.32
CA ARG A 137 3.49 -12.35 18.61
C ARG A 137 4.72 -12.01 19.45
N GLU A 138 5.89 -11.82 18.83
CA GLU A 138 7.09 -11.40 19.56
C GLU A 138 6.95 -9.96 20.09
N LEU A 139 6.32 -9.05 19.33
CA LEU A 139 6.05 -7.70 19.81
C LEU A 139 5.04 -7.69 20.99
N ASP A 140 4.01 -8.55 20.96
CA ASP A 140 3.08 -8.72 22.09
C ASP A 140 3.81 -9.19 23.35
N LYS A 141 4.78 -10.11 23.24
CA LYS A 141 5.60 -10.57 24.38
C LYS A 141 6.51 -9.47 24.93
N LEU A 142 7.11 -8.66 24.06
CA LEU A 142 7.96 -7.53 24.47
C LEU A 142 7.14 -6.46 25.19
N ASN A 143 5.94 -6.21 24.72
CA ASN A 143 4.95 -5.26 25.27
C ASN A 143 5.59 -3.91 25.66
N LYS A 144 6.29 -3.28 24.71
CA LYS A 144 6.97 -1.98 24.90
C LYS A 144 6.57 -0.99 23.79
N PRO A 145 5.29 -0.58 23.71
CA PRO A 145 4.87 0.40 22.72
C PRO A 145 5.43 1.78 23.08
N ASP A 146 6.59 2.11 22.51
CA ASP A 146 7.32 3.36 22.73
C ASP A 146 7.05 4.43 21.66
N ASN A 147 6.30 4.04 20.62
CA ASN A 147 5.88 4.92 19.54
C ASN A 147 4.56 4.45 18.91
N LEU A 148 3.92 5.31 18.12
CA LEU A 148 2.60 5.03 17.52
C LEU A 148 2.61 3.95 16.43
N LEU A 149 3.76 3.65 15.80
CA LEU A 149 3.86 2.58 14.80
C LEU A 149 4.24 1.22 15.37
N TYR A 150 4.52 1.11 16.67
CA TYR A 150 4.83 -0.17 17.29
C TYR A 150 3.73 -1.20 17.01
N GLY A 151 4.07 -2.30 16.37
CA GLY A 151 3.17 -3.40 16.04
C GLY A 151 2.10 -3.09 14.97
N ILE A 152 2.13 -1.92 14.33
CA ILE A 152 1.16 -1.55 13.29
C ILE A 152 1.56 -2.18 11.94
N PRO A 153 0.65 -2.95 11.30
CA PRO A 153 0.90 -3.54 10.00
C PRO A 153 0.88 -2.51 8.87
N ILE A 154 1.96 -2.50 8.07
CA ILE A 154 2.18 -1.61 6.93
C ILE A 154 2.35 -2.44 5.65
N LEU A 155 1.70 -2.05 4.57
CA LEU A 155 1.87 -2.62 3.24
C LEU A 155 2.81 -1.78 2.39
N VAL A 156 3.63 -2.42 1.55
CA VAL A 156 4.73 -1.78 0.85
C VAL A 156 4.66 -2.02 -0.66
N LYS A 157 4.77 -0.97 -1.46
CA LYS A 157 4.82 -1.07 -2.93
C LYS A 157 5.94 -2.00 -3.39
N ASP A 158 5.69 -2.78 -4.43
CA ASP A 158 6.57 -3.86 -4.87
C ASP A 158 7.88 -3.41 -5.56
N ASN A 159 8.15 -2.14 -5.64
CA ASN A 159 9.46 -1.63 -6.05
C ASN A 159 10.40 -1.27 -4.87
N ILE A 160 9.98 -1.48 -3.62
CA ILE A 160 10.74 -1.19 -2.40
C ILE A 160 11.23 -2.51 -1.80
N ASN A 161 12.52 -2.64 -1.58
CA ASN A 161 13.15 -3.84 -1.05
C ASN A 161 12.69 -4.13 0.38
N VAL A 162 12.26 -5.37 0.60
CA VAL A 162 12.00 -5.95 1.91
C VAL A 162 12.79 -7.25 2.00
N GLU A 163 13.63 -7.38 3.00
CA GLU A 163 14.44 -8.58 3.27
C GLU A 163 13.56 -9.82 3.34
N ASP A 164 14.02 -10.92 2.78
CA ASP A 164 13.33 -12.21 2.66
C ASP A 164 12.03 -12.18 1.83
N MET A 165 11.77 -11.08 1.11
CA MET A 165 10.66 -10.97 0.18
C MET A 165 11.15 -10.65 -1.25
N VAL A 166 10.40 -11.11 -2.24
CA VAL A 166 10.66 -10.76 -3.64
C VAL A 166 10.30 -9.29 -3.88
N THR A 167 11.18 -8.56 -4.55
CA THR A 167 10.91 -7.21 -5.09
C THR A 167 10.96 -7.26 -6.60
N SER A 168 9.80 -7.24 -7.24
CA SER A 168 9.68 -7.47 -8.68
C SER A 168 9.41 -6.23 -9.51
N ALA A 169 9.05 -5.11 -8.91
CA ALA A 169 8.48 -3.95 -9.61
C ALA A 169 7.30 -4.33 -10.53
N GLY A 170 6.54 -5.39 -10.16
CA GLY A 170 5.46 -5.98 -10.93
C GLY A 170 5.89 -6.78 -12.17
N ALA A 171 7.19 -6.89 -12.47
CA ALA A 171 7.72 -7.42 -13.71
C ALA A 171 8.13 -8.90 -13.58
N SER A 172 7.71 -9.73 -14.54
CA SER A 172 8.03 -11.16 -14.57
C SER A 172 9.54 -11.45 -14.61
N VAL A 173 10.34 -10.54 -15.17
CA VAL A 173 11.80 -10.67 -15.22
C VAL A 173 12.46 -10.61 -13.83
N PHE A 174 11.79 -10.00 -12.86
CA PHE A 174 12.23 -9.90 -11.48
C PHE A 174 11.43 -10.80 -10.52
N LYS A 175 10.66 -11.77 -11.04
CA LYS A 175 9.82 -12.67 -10.23
C LYS A 175 10.58 -13.47 -9.16
N ASP A 176 11.87 -13.71 -9.38
CA ASP A 176 12.76 -14.48 -8.51
C ASP A 176 13.78 -13.57 -7.78
N ASN A 177 13.59 -12.23 -7.81
CA ASN A 177 14.46 -11.26 -7.16
C ASN A 177 14.20 -11.23 -5.63
N LEU A 178 14.59 -12.31 -4.94
CA LEU A 178 14.55 -12.42 -3.48
C LEU A 178 15.61 -11.49 -2.88
N ILE A 179 15.19 -10.64 -1.96
CA ILE A 179 16.00 -9.55 -1.40
C ILE A 179 16.73 -10.01 -0.14
N GLU A 180 18.04 -9.72 -0.07
CA GLU A 180 18.88 -10.01 1.09
C GLU A 180 18.92 -8.88 2.12
N ASN A 181 18.61 -7.64 1.72
CA ASN A 181 18.70 -6.46 2.60
C ASN A 181 17.52 -5.51 2.38
N ASN A 182 16.99 -4.96 3.45
CA ASN A 182 15.93 -3.97 3.39
C ASN A 182 16.35 -2.69 2.65
N ALA A 183 15.40 -2.02 2.00
CA ALA A 183 15.54 -0.61 1.67
C ALA A 183 15.69 0.22 2.94
N ARG A 184 16.43 1.34 2.88
CA ARG A 184 16.64 2.21 4.06
C ARG A 184 15.34 2.63 4.73
N VAL A 185 14.32 2.94 3.95
CA VAL A 185 12.98 3.30 4.46
C VAL A 185 12.36 2.16 5.26
N ILE A 186 12.57 0.90 4.88
CA ILE A 186 12.07 -0.28 5.59
C ILE A 186 12.86 -0.51 6.88
N GLU A 187 14.18 -0.31 6.87
CA GLU A 187 14.98 -0.32 8.10
C GLU A 187 14.44 0.69 9.11
N ASN A 188 14.16 1.92 8.67
CA ASN A 188 13.64 2.97 9.52
C ASN A 188 12.28 2.59 10.14
N LEU A 189 11.39 1.95 9.38
CA LEU A 189 10.10 1.46 9.90
C LEU A 189 10.28 0.31 10.88
N LYS A 190 11.10 -0.69 10.57
CA LYS A 190 11.40 -1.81 11.47
C LYS A 190 12.08 -1.33 12.77
N ASN A 191 12.91 -0.29 12.71
CA ASN A 191 13.48 0.35 13.90
C ASN A 191 12.43 1.03 14.79
N ASN A 192 11.25 1.37 14.24
CA ASN A 192 10.08 1.82 15.00
C ASN A 192 9.11 0.65 15.30
N ASN A 193 9.55 -0.59 15.17
CA ASN A 193 8.76 -1.80 15.39
C ASN A 193 7.47 -1.88 14.55
N ALA A 194 7.42 -1.22 13.39
CA ALA A 194 6.33 -1.41 12.44
C ALA A 194 6.42 -2.82 11.81
N LEU A 195 5.29 -3.44 11.57
CA LEU A 195 5.19 -4.77 10.96
C LEU A 195 5.00 -4.64 9.44
N ILE A 196 5.87 -5.28 8.66
CA ILE A 196 5.74 -5.26 7.19
C ILE A 196 4.85 -6.43 6.77
N LEU A 197 3.58 -6.13 6.52
CA LEU A 197 2.54 -7.12 6.24
C LEU A 197 2.70 -7.80 4.87
N GLY A 198 3.19 -7.06 3.86
CA GLY A 198 3.36 -7.61 2.53
C GLY A 198 3.69 -6.60 1.45
N LYS A 199 3.77 -7.08 0.22
CA LYS A 199 4.09 -6.33 -0.99
C LYS A 199 2.85 -6.10 -1.84
N LEU A 200 2.75 -4.90 -2.38
CA LEU A 200 1.59 -4.37 -3.11
C LEU A 200 1.82 -4.31 -4.61
N ASN A 201 0.78 -4.67 -5.35
CA ASN A 201 0.76 -4.53 -6.80
C ASN A 201 0.95 -3.07 -7.22
N MET A 202 1.45 -2.89 -8.42
CA MET A 202 1.77 -1.59 -9.00
C MET A 202 1.65 -1.63 -10.52
N SER A 203 1.58 -0.48 -11.17
CA SER A 203 1.84 -0.46 -12.61
C SER A 203 3.27 -0.93 -12.86
N GLU A 204 3.45 -1.94 -13.71
CA GLU A 204 4.74 -2.56 -13.98
C GLU A 204 5.82 -1.53 -14.29
N TRP A 205 7.01 -1.67 -13.69
CA TRP A 205 8.13 -0.71 -13.79
C TRP A 205 7.73 0.74 -13.49
N ALA A 206 6.88 0.95 -12.52
CA ALA A 206 6.34 2.25 -12.15
C ALA A 206 5.72 3.02 -13.35
N TYR A 207 5.15 2.27 -14.31
CA TYR A 207 4.53 2.79 -15.54
C TYR A 207 5.52 3.40 -16.55
N TYR A 208 6.81 3.07 -16.43
CA TYR A 208 7.84 3.67 -17.29
C TYR A 208 7.83 3.10 -18.72
N PHE A 209 7.82 1.75 -18.88
CA PHE A 209 8.00 1.12 -20.19
C PHE A 209 6.75 1.05 -21.05
N CYS A 210 5.57 1.18 -20.49
CA CYS A 210 4.32 1.12 -21.25
C CYS A 210 3.34 2.22 -20.88
N ARG A 211 3.47 3.39 -21.50
CA ARG A 211 2.57 4.53 -21.26
C ARG A 211 1.12 4.33 -21.75
N PRO A 212 0.83 3.59 -22.86
CA PRO A 212 -0.55 3.33 -23.29
C PRO A 212 -1.17 2.12 -22.58
N CYS A 213 -0.44 1.42 -21.69
CA CYS A 213 -1.00 0.32 -20.91
C CYS A 213 -2.05 0.82 -19.91
N PRO A 214 -3.00 -0.03 -19.49
CA PRO A 214 -3.84 0.27 -18.35
C PRO A 214 -3.01 0.58 -17.10
N VAL A 215 -3.41 1.62 -16.37
CA VAL A 215 -2.75 1.97 -15.11
C VAL A 215 -3.12 0.95 -14.04
N GLY A 216 -2.14 0.53 -13.24
CA GLY A 216 -2.35 -0.50 -12.21
C GLY A 216 -2.19 -1.94 -12.71
N TYR A 217 -1.81 -2.14 -13.98
CA TYR A 217 -1.50 -3.47 -14.51
C TYR A 217 -0.03 -3.83 -14.28
N SER A 218 0.20 -5.06 -13.89
CA SER A 218 1.51 -5.71 -13.90
C SER A 218 1.40 -7.18 -14.33
N SER A 219 2.46 -7.72 -14.92
CA SER A 219 2.47 -9.12 -15.35
C SER A 219 2.39 -10.10 -14.18
N LEU A 220 2.88 -9.72 -13.00
CA LEU A 220 2.82 -10.55 -11.80
C LEU A 220 1.52 -10.40 -10.99
N GLY A 221 0.97 -9.19 -10.89
CA GLY A 221 -0.19 -8.93 -10.04
C GLY A 221 -1.53 -8.89 -10.79
N GLY A 222 -1.51 -8.85 -12.14
CA GLY A 222 -2.71 -8.54 -12.92
C GLY A 222 -3.12 -7.06 -12.82
N GLN A 223 -4.37 -6.76 -13.14
CA GLN A 223 -4.92 -5.41 -13.09
C GLN A 223 -5.44 -5.07 -11.70
N THR A 224 -4.84 -4.09 -11.05
CA THR A 224 -5.38 -3.52 -9.80
C THR A 224 -6.69 -2.78 -10.06
N LEU A 225 -7.72 -3.07 -9.30
CA LEU A 225 -9.08 -2.56 -9.46
C LEU A 225 -9.45 -1.62 -8.29
N ASN A 226 -10.23 -0.58 -8.59
CA ASN A 226 -10.64 0.42 -7.60
C ASN A 226 -11.77 -0.13 -6.71
N PRO A 227 -11.69 -0.09 -5.36
CA PRO A 227 -12.70 -0.64 -4.46
C PRO A 227 -14.04 0.12 -4.50
N TYR A 228 -14.05 1.38 -4.89
CA TYR A 228 -15.27 2.19 -5.00
C TYR A 228 -16.08 1.88 -6.28
N GLY A 229 -15.47 1.17 -7.23
CA GLY A 229 -16.13 0.75 -8.47
C GLY A 229 -15.14 0.00 -9.36
N ARG A 230 -15.07 -1.33 -9.15
CA ARG A 230 -14.26 -2.23 -10.00
C ARG A 230 -14.64 -2.00 -11.46
N LYS A 231 -13.65 -1.75 -12.31
CA LYS A 231 -13.86 -1.50 -13.75
C LYS A 231 -14.63 -0.21 -14.11
N VAL A 232 -15.11 0.55 -13.13
CA VAL A 232 -15.78 1.84 -13.32
C VAL A 232 -14.84 3.01 -13.06
N PHE A 233 -14.04 2.90 -11.99
CA PHE A 233 -13.07 3.94 -11.62
C PHE A 233 -11.64 3.44 -11.78
N GLU A 234 -10.77 4.35 -12.22
CA GLU A 234 -9.34 4.09 -12.32
C GLU A 234 -8.72 3.92 -10.93
N SER A 235 -7.87 2.91 -10.74
CA SER A 235 -7.13 2.73 -9.48
C SER A 235 -6.07 3.81 -9.22
N GLY A 236 -5.71 4.56 -10.28
CA GLY A 236 -4.51 5.39 -10.26
C GLY A 236 -3.24 4.54 -10.25
N GLY A 237 -2.09 5.19 -10.31
CA GLY A 237 -0.79 4.50 -10.29
C GLY A 237 0.37 5.50 -10.41
N SER A 238 1.58 4.94 -10.29
CA SER A 238 1.96 3.53 -10.31
C SER A 238 1.82 2.81 -8.96
N SER A 239 1.60 3.48 -7.82
CA SER A 239 1.35 2.85 -6.51
C SER A 239 -0.10 2.40 -6.37
N SER A 240 -0.59 1.63 -7.34
CA SER A 240 -2.00 1.25 -7.45
C SER A 240 -2.46 0.41 -6.26
N GLY A 241 -1.72 -0.66 -5.95
CA GLY A 241 -2.00 -1.50 -4.80
C GLY A 241 -1.92 -0.73 -3.48
N SER A 242 -0.98 0.25 -3.36
CA SER A 242 -0.86 1.08 -2.16
C SER A 242 -2.12 1.91 -1.91
N GLY A 243 -2.69 2.54 -2.95
CA GLY A 243 -3.96 3.26 -2.82
C GLY A 243 -5.13 2.33 -2.54
N VAL A 244 -5.28 1.31 -3.36
CA VAL A 244 -6.42 0.38 -3.30
C VAL A 244 -6.49 -0.38 -1.98
N SER A 245 -5.36 -0.90 -1.48
CA SER A 245 -5.33 -1.68 -0.23
C SER A 245 -5.77 -0.87 0.99
N ILE A 246 -5.39 0.41 1.08
CA ILE A 246 -5.80 1.26 2.20
C ILE A 246 -7.26 1.67 2.09
N ALA A 247 -7.73 2.01 0.91
CA ALA A 247 -9.16 2.27 0.68
C ALA A 247 -10.03 1.04 0.96
N ALA A 248 -9.50 -0.18 0.79
CA ALA A 248 -10.16 -1.44 1.15
C ALA A 248 -9.98 -1.84 2.62
N ASN A 249 -9.27 -1.04 3.43
CA ASN A 249 -8.91 -1.37 4.82
C ASN A 249 -8.16 -2.71 4.94
N PHE A 250 -7.14 -2.95 4.11
CA PHE A 250 -6.29 -4.14 4.17
C PHE A 250 -5.07 -3.97 5.08
N ALA A 251 -4.80 -2.75 5.51
CA ALA A 251 -3.83 -2.38 6.53
C ALA A 251 -4.15 -0.97 7.05
N ALA A 252 -3.48 -0.55 8.13
CA ALA A 252 -3.62 0.80 8.68
C ALA A 252 -3.00 1.86 7.76
N ALA A 253 -1.89 1.53 7.08
CA ALA A 253 -1.18 2.43 6.19
C ALA A 253 -0.40 1.67 5.12
N SER A 254 0.01 2.37 4.06
CA SER A 254 0.90 1.84 3.02
C SER A 254 1.96 2.83 2.60
N ILE A 255 3.01 2.29 1.96
CA ILE A 255 4.05 3.10 1.32
C ILE A 255 3.93 2.97 -0.19
N GLY A 256 3.90 4.12 -0.85
CA GLY A 256 4.06 4.25 -2.29
C GLY A 256 5.44 4.78 -2.68
N SER A 257 5.65 4.93 -3.98
CA SER A 257 6.78 5.68 -4.54
C SER A 257 6.32 6.54 -5.70
N GLU A 258 6.96 7.68 -5.89
CA GLU A 258 6.60 8.62 -6.94
C GLU A 258 7.82 9.23 -7.61
N THR A 259 7.78 9.24 -8.94
CA THR A 259 8.61 10.06 -9.80
C THR A 259 7.81 11.27 -10.29
N SER A 260 6.55 11.03 -10.71
CA SER A 260 5.63 12.05 -11.22
C SER A 260 4.19 11.56 -11.10
N GLY A 261 3.52 11.84 -9.98
CA GLY A 261 2.13 11.52 -9.72
C GLY A 261 1.86 10.14 -9.13
N SER A 262 2.88 9.28 -8.92
CA SER A 262 2.65 7.88 -8.56
C SER A 262 2.29 7.58 -7.10
N ILE A 263 2.27 8.58 -6.21
CA ILE A 263 1.63 8.58 -4.89
C ILE A 263 0.33 9.38 -4.97
N LEU A 264 0.41 10.60 -5.53
CA LEU A 264 -0.71 11.54 -5.52
C LEU A 264 -1.88 11.04 -6.37
N SER A 265 -1.63 10.44 -7.55
CA SER A 265 -2.68 9.91 -8.41
C SER A 265 -3.47 8.76 -7.75
N PRO A 266 -2.86 7.67 -7.25
CA PRO A 266 -3.62 6.62 -6.60
C PRO A 266 -4.24 7.08 -5.27
N SER A 267 -3.64 8.00 -4.53
CA SER A 267 -4.28 8.57 -3.33
C SER A 267 -5.56 9.32 -3.69
N SER A 268 -5.51 10.21 -4.69
CA SER A 268 -6.68 10.94 -5.18
C SER A 268 -7.78 10.02 -5.70
N LYS A 269 -7.44 8.97 -6.47
CA LYS A 269 -8.41 8.03 -7.05
C LYS A 269 -9.05 7.11 -6.02
N ASN A 270 -8.46 6.96 -4.84
CA ASN A 270 -8.93 6.08 -3.78
C ASN A 270 -9.32 6.85 -2.50
N SER A 271 -9.55 8.17 -2.58
CA SER A 271 -9.99 9.02 -1.45
C SER A 271 -9.06 8.96 -0.24
N LEU A 272 -7.76 9.02 -0.48
CA LEU A 272 -6.71 8.92 0.54
C LEU A 272 -5.89 10.19 0.63
N VAL A 273 -5.16 10.32 1.73
CA VAL A 273 -4.08 11.28 1.91
C VAL A 273 -2.77 10.64 1.44
N GLY A 274 -2.14 11.25 0.43
CA GLY A 274 -0.82 10.85 -0.05
C GLY A 274 0.15 12.02 0.06
N LEU A 275 1.31 11.78 0.65
CA LEU A 275 2.38 12.75 0.72
C LEU A 275 3.52 12.35 -0.23
N LYS A 276 3.77 13.20 -1.22
CA LYS A 276 5.05 13.16 -1.95
C LYS A 276 6.00 14.15 -1.25
N PRO A 277 6.94 13.66 -0.44
CA PRO A 277 7.83 14.52 0.29
C PRO A 277 8.89 15.15 -0.63
N THR A 278 9.65 16.09 -0.08
CA THR A 278 10.83 16.64 -0.75
C THR A 278 11.84 15.52 -0.99
N ILE A 279 12.41 15.49 -2.19
CA ILE A 279 13.38 14.47 -2.60
C ILE A 279 14.59 14.51 -1.66
N GLY A 280 15.02 13.35 -1.20
CA GLY A 280 16.13 13.20 -0.26
C GLY A 280 15.73 13.24 1.22
N SER A 281 14.51 13.64 1.58
CA SER A 281 14.02 13.52 2.97
C SER A 281 13.84 12.07 3.40
N ILE A 282 13.47 11.22 2.46
CA ILE A 282 13.42 9.76 2.59
C ILE A 282 14.44 9.18 1.61
N SER A 283 15.31 8.30 2.10
CA SER A 283 16.31 7.64 1.26
C SER A 283 15.68 6.76 0.18
N ARG A 284 16.33 6.70 -0.99
CA ARG A 284 15.95 5.86 -2.12
C ARG A 284 16.78 4.58 -2.22
N SER A 285 17.73 4.35 -1.30
CA SER A 285 18.53 3.12 -1.24
C SER A 285 17.63 1.89 -1.12
N GLY A 286 17.80 0.93 -2.04
CA GLY A 286 16.98 -0.27 -2.08
C GLY A 286 15.60 -0.09 -2.71
N ILE A 287 15.38 0.99 -3.49
CA ILE A 287 14.15 1.20 -4.27
C ILE A 287 14.46 1.07 -5.76
N VAL A 288 13.69 0.23 -6.48
CA VAL A 288 13.82 0.13 -7.95
C VAL A 288 13.51 1.47 -8.59
N PRO A 289 14.47 2.10 -9.30
CA PRO A 289 14.36 3.48 -9.72
C PRO A 289 13.65 3.67 -11.07
N ILE A 290 13.19 4.91 -11.30
CA ILE A 290 13.08 5.51 -12.64
C ILE A 290 14.15 6.61 -12.77
N SER A 291 14.28 7.48 -11.77
CA SER A 291 15.14 8.66 -11.82
C SER A 291 15.67 9.02 -10.44
N SER A 292 16.98 9.06 -10.29
CA SER A 292 17.63 9.52 -9.07
C SER A 292 17.37 10.99 -8.74
N PHE A 293 16.86 11.79 -9.69
CA PHE A 293 16.51 13.19 -9.46
C PHE A 293 15.07 13.43 -9.00
N PHE A 294 14.14 12.51 -9.39
CA PHE A 294 12.71 12.75 -9.17
C PHE A 294 12.06 11.75 -8.22
N ASP A 295 12.69 10.58 -8.01
CA ASP A 295 12.10 9.52 -7.22
C ASP A 295 12.11 9.83 -5.72
N THR A 296 11.02 9.47 -5.07
CA THR A 296 10.91 9.41 -3.60
C THR A 296 9.88 8.34 -3.23
N SER A 297 9.99 7.76 -2.05
CA SER A 297 8.88 7.04 -1.43
C SER A 297 8.06 8.00 -0.55
N GLY A 298 6.85 7.60 -0.19
CA GLY A 298 6.01 8.39 0.68
C GLY A 298 4.80 7.63 1.21
N PRO A 299 4.21 8.13 2.31
CA PRO A 299 3.10 7.51 2.99
C PRO A 299 1.77 7.72 2.26
N MET A 300 0.88 6.73 2.36
CA MET A 300 -0.50 6.77 1.88
C MET A 300 -1.42 6.22 2.98
N THR A 301 -2.35 7.05 3.45
CA THR A 301 -3.18 6.79 4.63
C THR A 301 -4.58 7.36 4.45
N THR A 302 -5.50 7.04 5.35
CA THR A 302 -6.88 7.56 5.31
C THR A 302 -6.99 9.00 5.84
N ASN A 303 -6.03 9.47 6.65
CA ASN A 303 -6.05 10.77 7.28
C ASN A 303 -4.66 11.42 7.34
N VAL A 304 -4.61 12.73 7.59
CA VAL A 304 -3.36 13.53 7.60
C VAL A 304 -2.48 13.21 8.81
N TYR A 305 -3.07 12.88 9.96
CA TYR A 305 -2.32 12.60 11.18
C TYR A 305 -1.52 11.30 11.07
N ASP A 306 -2.16 10.23 10.59
CA ASP A 306 -1.47 8.96 10.30
C ASP A 306 -0.39 9.12 9.22
N ASN A 307 -0.64 10.00 8.25
CA ASN A 307 0.34 10.31 7.21
C ASN A 307 1.61 10.92 7.81
N ALA A 308 1.46 11.83 8.77
CA ALA A 308 2.58 12.44 9.49
C ALA A 308 3.31 11.44 10.40
N ILE A 309 2.57 10.55 11.10
CA ILE A 309 3.16 9.47 11.91
C ILE A 309 4.06 8.59 11.04
N LEU A 310 3.53 8.14 9.90
CA LEU A 310 4.27 7.27 8.99
C LEU A 310 5.47 7.99 8.37
N TYR A 311 5.30 9.24 7.90
CA TYR A 311 6.40 10.06 7.39
C TYR A 311 7.53 10.20 8.41
N ASN A 312 7.21 10.53 9.66
CA ASN A 312 8.19 10.70 10.74
C ASN A 312 9.02 9.44 11.02
N SER A 313 8.48 8.29 10.68
CA SER A 313 9.16 7.00 10.84
C SER A 313 9.89 6.54 9.57
N MET A 314 9.61 7.17 8.42
CA MET A 314 10.27 6.87 7.16
C MET A 314 11.53 7.68 6.93
N ILE A 315 11.61 8.91 7.45
CA ILE A 315 12.74 9.83 7.25
C ILE A 315 14.01 9.35 7.96
N GLY A 316 15.14 9.75 7.42
CA GLY A 316 16.46 9.47 8.01
C GLY A 316 17.56 9.71 7.00
N PHE A 317 18.71 10.23 7.49
CA PHE A 317 19.89 10.41 6.66
C PHE A 317 20.47 9.07 6.23
N ASP A 318 20.88 8.99 4.97
CA ASP A 318 21.54 7.82 4.37
C ASP A 318 22.72 8.29 3.52
N ASP A 319 23.92 7.89 3.86
CA ASP A 319 25.15 8.23 3.14
C ASP A 319 25.29 7.52 1.78
N LYS A 320 24.47 6.48 1.53
CA LYS A 320 24.41 5.78 0.25
C LYS A 320 23.51 6.48 -0.78
N ASP A 321 22.69 7.43 -0.35
CA ASP A 321 21.82 8.22 -1.22
C ASP A 321 22.34 9.66 -1.30
N GLU A 322 22.94 10.02 -2.45
CA GLU A 322 23.59 11.33 -2.67
C GLU A 322 22.71 12.55 -2.43
N LEU A 323 21.37 12.41 -2.54
CA LEU A 323 20.43 13.50 -2.26
C LEU A 323 19.87 13.45 -0.85
N SER A 324 20.22 12.42 -0.06
CA SER A 324 19.70 12.29 1.31
C SER A 324 20.22 13.43 2.19
N TYR A 325 19.32 13.96 3.00
CA TYR A 325 19.63 14.96 4.02
C TYR A 325 18.89 14.64 5.33
N LYS A 326 19.33 15.25 6.41
CA LYS A 326 18.66 15.13 7.70
C LYS A 326 17.35 15.94 7.69
N ALA A 327 16.26 15.28 7.35
CA ALA A 327 14.93 15.90 7.38
C ALA A 327 14.44 16.05 8.82
N GLU A 328 13.62 17.08 9.03
CA GLU A 328 12.97 17.33 10.32
C GLU A 328 11.66 16.53 10.41
N LYS A 329 11.36 16.06 11.63
CA LYS A 329 10.07 15.44 11.92
C LYS A 329 8.95 16.49 11.94
N ILE A 330 7.78 16.10 11.50
CA ILE A 330 6.55 16.85 11.68
C ILE A 330 6.19 16.80 13.18
N ASP A 331 5.96 17.96 13.79
CA ASP A 331 5.49 18.03 15.17
C ASP A 331 4.00 17.66 15.25
N LEU A 332 3.72 16.46 15.79
CA LEU A 332 2.36 15.94 15.89
C LEU A 332 1.50 16.72 16.88
N GLU A 333 2.07 17.34 17.89
CA GLU A 333 1.33 18.17 18.87
C GLU A 333 0.99 19.54 18.28
N GLU A 334 1.92 20.14 17.51
CA GLU A 334 1.64 21.35 16.77
C GLU A 334 0.51 21.13 15.75
N MET A 335 0.46 19.96 15.08
CA MET A 335 -0.65 19.64 14.16
C MET A 335 -2.01 19.67 14.84
N LYS A 336 -2.13 19.18 16.09
CA LYS A 336 -3.39 19.19 16.85
C LYS A 336 -3.83 20.58 17.25
N SER A 337 -2.89 21.50 17.47
CA SER A 337 -3.11 22.87 17.90
C SER A 337 -3.07 23.90 16.78
N PHE A 338 -2.94 23.44 15.53
CA PHE A 338 -2.80 24.31 14.35
C PHE A 338 -4.01 25.23 14.18
N ASP A 339 -3.75 26.56 14.07
CA ASP A 339 -4.77 27.56 13.78
C ASP A 339 -4.78 27.88 12.27
N PRO A 340 -5.77 27.39 11.52
CA PRO A 340 -5.84 27.57 10.08
C PRO A 340 -6.06 29.03 9.65
N ARG A 341 -6.50 29.91 10.54
CA ARG A 341 -6.78 31.33 10.22
C ARG A 341 -5.53 32.15 9.88
N ASN A 342 -4.34 31.59 10.21
CA ASN A 342 -3.05 32.27 9.96
C ASN A 342 -2.48 31.97 8.57
N ILE A 343 -3.19 31.17 7.73
CA ILE A 343 -2.71 30.83 6.39
C ILE A 343 -3.61 31.43 5.29
N VAL A 344 -3.02 31.58 4.11
CA VAL A 344 -3.73 31.93 2.87
C VAL A 344 -3.55 30.82 1.86
N VAL A 345 -4.63 30.23 1.43
CA VAL A 345 -4.62 29.16 0.41
C VAL A 345 -4.68 29.78 -0.98
N GLY A 346 -3.64 29.52 -1.79
CA GLY A 346 -3.61 29.89 -3.20
C GLY A 346 -4.43 28.95 -4.06
N ILE A 347 -5.36 29.46 -4.86
CA ILE A 347 -6.23 28.67 -5.73
C ILE A 347 -5.94 29.00 -7.18
N SER A 348 -5.57 28.00 -7.97
CA SER A 348 -5.34 28.17 -9.40
C SER A 348 -6.65 28.50 -10.12
N SER A 349 -6.62 29.55 -10.96
CA SER A 349 -7.77 29.92 -11.81
C SER A 349 -8.22 28.78 -12.75
N ASN A 350 -7.35 27.84 -13.06
CA ASN A 350 -7.64 26.69 -13.94
C ASN A 350 -8.64 25.69 -13.34
N VAL A 351 -8.78 25.65 -12.02
CA VAL A 351 -9.64 24.68 -11.32
C VAL A 351 -10.97 25.25 -10.83
N LEU A 352 -11.20 26.56 -11.00
CA LEU A 352 -12.40 27.23 -10.47
C LEU A 352 -13.73 26.74 -11.07
N LYS A 353 -13.69 26.11 -12.23
CA LYS A 353 -14.88 25.54 -12.89
C LYS A 353 -15.18 24.10 -12.46
N ASP A 354 -14.32 23.50 -11.67
CA ASP A 354 -14.52 22.16 -11.13
C ASP A 354 -15.50 22.22 -9.95
N SER A 355 -16.55 21.40 -9.99
CA SER A 355 -17.58 21.35 -8.96
C SER A 355 -17.07 20.87 -7.61
N LEU A 356 -16.10 19.97 -7.58
CA LEU A 356 -15.49 19.50 -6.34
C LEU A 356 -14.63 20.59 -5.68
N ILE A 357 -13.94 21.37 -6.49
CA ILE A 357 -13.19 22.54 -6.00
C ILE A 357 -14.14 23.59 -5.41
N ALA A 358 -15.31 23.80 -6.03
CA ALA A 358 -16.31 24.71 -5.48
C ALA A 358 -16.78 24.27 -4.08
N ILE A 359 -17.03 22.97 -3.86
CA ILE A 359 -17.37 22.42 -2.54
C ILE A 359 -16.23 22.65 -1.56
N ALA A 360 -15.00 22.30 -1.94
CA ALA A 360 -13.82 22.47 -1.08
C ALA A 360 -13.58 23.94 -0.70
N LEU A 361 -13.90 24.90 -1.60
CA LEU A 361 -13.81 26.33 -1.31
C LEU A 361 -14.86 26.79 -0.29
N ASP A 362 -16.05 26.23 -0.31
CA ASP A 362 -17.06 26.54 0.69
C ASP A 362 -16.68 25.95 2.05
N ASP A 363 -16.11 24.75 2.08
CA ASP A 363 -15.57 24.16 3.30
C ASP A 363 -14.43 25.02 3.88
N LEU A 364 -13.48 25.47 3.05
CA LEU A 364 -12.40 26.39 3.45
C LEU A 364 -12.94 27.69 4.07
N LYS A 365 -13.96 28.29 3.47
CA LYS A 365 -14.58 29.51 4.04
C LYS A 365 -15.15 29.26 5.43
N ASN A 366 -15.78 28.09 5.65
CA ASN A 366 -16.36 27.71 6.93
C ASN A 366 -15.31 27.52 8.03
N THR A 367 -14.07 27.19 7.70
CA THR A 367 -12.94 27.08 8.65
C THR A 367 -12.33 28.44 9.00
N GLY A 368 -12.69 29.51 8.29
CA GLY A 368 -12.09 30.83 8.45
C GLY A 368 -10.75 31.03 7.75
N ILE A 369 -10.30 30.04 6.95
CA ILE A 369 -9.08 30.15 6.14
C ILE A 369 -9.27 31.18 5.03
N SER A 370 -8.30 32.08 4.87
CA SER A 370 -8.25 33.00 3.75
C SER A 370 -7.79 32.32 2.46
N ASN A 371 -8.31 32.78 1.33
CA ASN A 371 -7.85 32.25 0.04
C ASN A 371 -7.56 33.41 -0.96
N ALA A 372 -6.67 33.11 -1.93
CA ALA A 372 -6.33 34.00 -3.02
C ALA A 372 -6.29 33.25 -4.35
N ILE A 373 -6.92 33.82 -5.38
CA ILE A 373 -6.88 33.23 -6.72
C ILE A 373 -5.62 33.70 -7.42
N TYR A 374 -4.89 32.80 -8.04
CA TYR A 374 -3.74 33.12 -8.87
C TYR A 374 -3.84 32.46 -10.25
N ASN A 375 -3.23 33.12 -11.24
CA ASN A 375 -3.09 32.56 -12.57
C ASN A 375 -1.75 31.83 -12.65
N PRO A 376 -1.74 30.48 -12.76
CA PRO A 376 -0.49 29.75 -12.84
C PRO A 376 0.22 30.04 -14.17
N GLU A 377 1.52 30.25 -14.10
CA GLU A 377 2.35 30.27 -15.31
C GLU A 377 2.37 28.88 -15.93
N LYS A 378 2.35 28.84 -17.27
CA LYS A 378 2.48 27.58 -18.00
C LYS A 378 3.97 27.19 -18.06
N TYR A 379 4.39 26.35 -17.16
CA TYR A 379 5.72 25.72 -17.26
C TYR A 379 5.66 24.53 -18.23
N SER A 380 6.62 24.47 -19.13
CA SER A 380 6.85 23.30 -19.97
C SER A 380 8.22 22.70 -19.60
N LEU A 381 8.25 21.40 -19.39
CA LEU A 381 9.48 20.64 -19.21
C LEU A 381 9.70 19.75 -20.45
N PRO A 382 10.10 20.33 -21.60
CA PRO A 382 10.16 19.60 -22.87
C PRO A 382 11.14 18.43 -22.83
N SER A 383 12.16 18.50 -21.96
CA SER A 383 13.18 17.45 -21.79
C SER A 383 12.84 16.43 -20.71
N PHE A 384 11.67 16.51 -20.05
CA PHE A 384 11.34 15.61 -18.93
C PHE A 384 11.46 14.12 -19.32
N GLY A 385 10.86 13.72 -20.44
CA GLY A 385 10.97 12.34 -20.93
C GLY A 385 12.40 11.91 -21.26
N SER A 386 13.22 12.80 -21.77
CA SER A 386 14.64 12.53 -22.08
C SER A 386 15.46 12.36 -20.81
N ILE A 387 15.18 13.16 -19.77
CA ILE A 387 15.82 13.02 -18.45
C ILE A 387 15.48 11.65 -17.86
N LEU A 388 14.20 11.28 -17.81
CA LEU A 388 13.78 9.98 -17.29
C LEU A 388 14.44 8.82 -18.06
N THR A 389 14.58 8.94 -19.37
CA THR A 389 15.24 7.90 -20.19
C THR A 389 16.73 7.80 -19.87
N SER A 390 17.41 8.93 -19.70
CA SER A 390 18.83 8.96 -19.32
C SER A 390 19.04 8.37 -17.93
N ASP A 391 18.19 8.78 -16.98
CA ASP A 391 18.28 8.31 -15.60
C ASP A 391 17.98 6.82 -15.48
N MET A 392 16.92 6.32 -16.11
CA MET A 392 16.60 4.90 -16.08
C MET A 392 17.76 4.04 -16.63
N LYS A 393 18.42 4.47 -17.70
CA LYS A 393 19.59 3.78 -18.26
C LYS A 393 20.80 3.77 -17.32
N ARG A 394 20.95 4.77 -16.48
CA ARG A 394 22.03 4.89 -15.48
C ARG A 394 21.66 4.18 -14.18
N ASP A 395 20.47 4.42 -13.67
CA ASP A 395 20.09 4.10 -12.29
C ASP A 395 19.62 2.65 -12.13
N LEU A 396 18.91 2.07 -13.12
CA LEU A 396 18.47 0.67 -13.03
C LEU A 396 19.63 -0.33 -13.00
N PRO A 397 20.67 -0.23 -13.87
CA PRO A 397 21.86 -1.09 -13.74
C PRO A 397 22.56 -0.95 -12.38
N LYS A 398 22.61 0.27 -11.82
CA LYS A 398 23.17 0.49 -10.50
C LYS A 398 22.35 -0.21 -9.42
N TYR A 399 21.02 -0.08 -9.45
CA TYR A 399 20.14 -0.82 -8.51
C TYR A 399 20.36 -2.34 -8.63
N ILE A 400 20.43 -2.88 -9.86
CA ILE A 400 20.64 -4.31 -10.09
C ILE A 400 21.96 -4.76 -9.47
N SER A 401 23.04 -4.00 -9.68
CA SER A 401 24.36 -4.30 -9.12
C SER A 401 24.40 -4.26 -7.59
N ASP A 402 23.74 -3.27 -6.99
CA ASP A 402 23.91 -2.93 -5.57
C ASP A 402 22.88 -3.64 -4.67
N TYR A 403 21.69 -3.96 -5.20
CA TYR A 403 20.55 -4.37 -4.39
C TYR A 403 19.77 -5.58 -4.89
N ALA A 404 19.86 -5.93 -6.18
CA ALA A 404 19.12 -7.08 -6.70
C ALA A 404 19.81 -8.40 -6.35
N ASN A 405 19.03 -9.48 -6.37
CA ASN A 405 19.57 -10.84 -6.22
C ASN A 405 20.57 -11.13 -7.35
N LYS A 406 21.69 -11.76 -7.01
CA LYS A 406 22.79 -12.06 -7.94
C LYS A 406 22.43 -13.03 -9.07
N ASP A 407 21.34 -13.78 -8.88
CA ASP A 407 20.82 -14.72 -9.89
C ASP A 407 19.98 -14.02 -10.97
N ILE A 408 19.68 -12.73 -10.83
CA ILE A 408 18.99 -11.94 -11.84
C ILE A 408 19.91 -11.71 -13.04
N GLN A 409 19.50 -12.18 -14.21
CA GLN A 409 20.28 -12.12 -15.45
C GLN A 409 19.94 -10.92 -16.36
N VAL A 410 19.44 -9.84 -15.78
CA VAL A 410 19.14 -8.59 -16.50
C VAL A 410 20.08 -7.51 -15.99
N TYR A 411 20.86 -6.92 -16.88
CA TYR A 411 21.96 -6.03 -16.48
C TYR A 411 21.81 -4.60 -16.99
N ASN A 412 20.91 -4.35 -17.93
CA ASN A 412 20.73 -3.01 -18.51
C ASN A 412 19.36 -2.83 -19.17
N VAL A 413 19.08 -1.57 -19.53
CA VAL A 413 17.95 -1.14 -20.35
C VAL A 413 18.53 -0.70 -21.72
N THR A 414 18.21 -1.44 -22.76
CA THR A 414 18.62 -1.11 -24.14
C THR A 414 17.53 -0.34 -24.88
#